data_2e22ad791cd5b74c675ee76912e06d81
#
_entry.id   2e22ad791cd5b74c675ee76912e06d81
#
_cell.length_a   1.000
_cell.length_b   1.000
_cell.length_c   1.000
_cell.angle_alpha   90.00
_cell.angle_beta   90.00
_cell.angle_gamma   90.00
#
_symmetry.space_group_name_H-M   'P 1'
#
loop_
_entity.id
_entity.type
_entity.pdbx_description
1 polymer ?
#
loop_
_entity_poly.entity_id
_entity_poly.type
_entity_poly.pdbx_seq_one_letter_code
_entity_poly.pdbx_strand_id
1 'polypeptide(L)'
;MNKTPTTLIIMDGFGLTQPGPGNAVSLANTPVLDRLWADHAHTTLSASGLDVGLPEGQMGNSEVGHTNIGGGRVVFQDLPRISRAIEDGSFFKNEAYNQAMDNCLENGTSLHLCGLLSDGGVHSSLEHLFKLCDISAAYGLDNTYVHCFMDGRDTDPRSGKGFIADL
;
A
#
# COMPACT_ATOMS: atom_id res chain seq x y z
N MET A 1 -17.06 39.96 -7.41
CA MET A 1 -17.74 38.64 -7.37
C MET A 1 -18.21 38.42 -5.95
N ASN A 2 -19.49 38.22 -5.73
CA ASN A 2 -20.01 37.80 -4.43
C ASN A 2 -19.57 36.34 -4.22
N LYS A 3 -18.76 36.10 -3.21
CA LYS A 3 -18.36 34.73 -2.83
C LYS A 3 -19.49 34.08 -2.05
N THR A 4 -20.03 32.98 -2.54
CA THR A 4 -20.99 32.17 -1.80
C THR A 4 -20.21 31.18 -0.93
N PRO A 5 -20.44 31.15 0.38
CA PRO A 5 -19.83 30.15 1.24
C PRO A 5 -20.22 28.72 0.80
N THR A 6 -19.22 27.86 0.71
CA THR A 6 -19.43 26.44 0.39
C THR A 6 -18.87 25.60 1.51
N THR A 7 -19.65 24.63 1.97
CA THR A 7 -19.23 23.68 3.00
C THR A 7 -19.09 22.29 2.38
N LEU A 8 -17.92 21.67 2.55
CA LEU A 8 -17.68 20.26 2.25
C LEU A 8 -17.71 19.46 3.55
N ILE A 9 -18.57 18.46 3.60
CA ILE A 9 -18.67 17.54 4.74
C ILE A 9 -18.11 16.19 4.31
N ILE A 10 -17.02 15.75 4.94
CA ILE A 10 -16.42 14.43 4.72
C ILE A 10 -16.82 13.54 5.89
N MET A 11 -17.57 12.49 5.61
CA MET A 11 -18.04 11.53 6.60
C MET A 11 -17.10 10.32 6.63
N ASP A 12 -15.93 10.52 7.24
CA ASP A 12 -14.89 9.51 7.35
C ASP A 12 -15.36 8.34 8.22
N GLY A 13 -15.15 7.10 7.76
CA GLY A 13 -15.63 5.89 8.42
C GLY A 13 -17.14 5.62 8.31
N PHE A 14 -17.89 6.46 7.58
CA PHE A 14 -19.32 6.30 7.37
C PHE A 14 -19.57 5.30 6.22
N GLY A 15 -19.69 4.01 6.57
CA GLY A 15 -19.94 2.94 5.61
C GLY A 15 -21.39 2.90 5.14
N LEU A 16 -21.57 2.70 3.84
CA LEU A 16 -22.89 2.50 3.23
C LEU A 16 -23.07 1.01 2.90
N THR A 17 -24.06 0.38 3.54
CA THR A 17 -24.44 -1.00 3.28
C THR A 17 -25.96 -1.17 3.48
N GLN A 18 -26.48 -2.34 3.16
CA GLN A 18 -27.89 -2.63 3.34
C GLN A 18 -28.33 -2.45 4.81
N PRO A 19 -29.53 -1.91 5.06
CA PRO A 19 -30.08 -1.81 6.40
C PRO A 19 -30.13 -3.17 7.09
N GLY A 20 -29.78 -3.19 8.39
CA GLY A 20 -29.80 -4.43 9.17
C GLY A 20 -29.33 -4.21 10.60
N PRO A 21 -29.44 -5.22 11.48
CA PRO A 21 -29.13 -5.10 12.90
C PRO A 21 -27.64 -4.79 13.18
N GLY A 22 -26.76 -5.06 12.24
CA GLY A 22 -25.33 -4.73 12.33
C GLY A 22 -24.94 -3.38 11.72
N ASN A 23 -25.88 -2.65 11.11
CA ASN A 23 -25.62 -1.37 10.47
C ASN A 23 -26.05 -0.21 11.35
N ALA A 24 -25.12 0.30 12.15
CA ALA A 24 -25.38 1.41 13.07
C ALA A 24 -25.86 2.69 12.36
N VAL A 25 -25.40 2.94 11.13
CA VAL A 25 -25.81 4.09 10.31
C VAL A 25 -27.32 4.02 10.01
N SER A 26 -27.81 2.87 9.58
CA SER A 26 -29.22 2.68 9.25
C SER A 26 -30.15 2.63 10.47
N LEU A 27 -29.60 2.37 11.65
CA LEU A 27 -30.34 2.30 12.91
C LEU A 27 -30.38 3.64 13.66
N ALA A 28 -29.50 4.56 13.32
CA ALA A 28 -29.41 5.85 13.97
C ALA A 28 -30.57 6.77 13.55
N ASN A 29 -31.03 7.61 14.49
CA ASN A 29 -31.98 8.66 14.17
C ASN A 29 -31.24 9.92 13.69
N THR A 30 -31.16 10.13 12.36
CA THR A 30 -30.33 11.14 11.71
C THR A 30 -31.11 12.14 10.84
N PRO A 31 -32.18 12.79 11.36
CA PRO A 31 -33.08 13.58 10.52
C PRO A 31 -32.41 14.77 9.81
N VAL A 32 -31.31 15.29 10.36
CA VAL A 32 -30.55 16.37 9.71
C VAL A 32 -29.71 15.85 8.57
N LEU A 33 -28.99 14.72 8.77
CA LEU A 33 -28.20 14.08 7.72
C LEU A 33 -29.10 13.57 6.59
N ASP A 34 -30.25 12.97 6.93
CA ASP A 34 -31.20 12.46 5.95
C ASP A 34 -31.71 13.61 5.04
N ARG A 35 -32.02 14.75 5.64
CA ARG A 35 -32.42 15.94 4.88
C ARG A 35 -31.25 16.49 4.03
N LEU A 36 -30.05 16.60 4.58
CA LEU A 36 -28.88 17.05 3.81
C LEU A 36 -28.59 16.13 2.63
N TRP A 37 -28.74 14.85 2.84
CA TRP A 37 -28.57 13.84 1.79
C TRP A 37 -29.64 13.97 0.69
N ALA A 38 -30.88 14.24 1.05
CA ALA A 38 -31.97 14.39 0.10
C ALA A 38 -31.88 15.72 -0.70
N ASP A 39 -31.49 16.80 -0.04
CA ASP A 39 -31.65 18.17 -0.56
C ASP A 39 -30.35 18.72 -1.20
N HIS A 40 -29.20 18.12 -0.94
CA HIS A 40 -27.90 18.65 -1.36
C HIS A 40 -27.11 17.66 -2.21
N ALA A 41 -26.18 18.19 -2.99
CA ALA A 41 -25.24 17.37 -3.79
C ALA A 41 -24.38 16.50 -2.86
N HIS A 42 -24.32 15.23 -3.14
CA HIS A 42 -23.51 14.25 -2.43
C HIS A 42 -22.93 13.21 -3.36
N THR A 43 -21.90 12.53 -2.92
CA THR A 43 -21.27 11.41 -3.63
C THR A 43 -20.66 10.43 -2.63
N THR A 44 -20.31 9.27 -3.13
CA THR A 44 -19.59 8.24 -2.37
C THR A 44 -18.17 8.11 -2.89
N LEU A 45 -17.25 7.71 -2.02
CA LEU A 45 -15.85 7.45 -2.36
C LEU A 45 -15.52 5.99 -2.03
N SER A 46 -14.68 5.40 -2.85
CA SER A 46 -13.99 4.16 -2.47
C SER A 46 -13.03 4.44 -1.31
N ALA A 47 -12.94 3.53 -0.35
CA ALA A 47 -12.16 3.73 0.87
C ALA A 47 -11.11 2.63 1.08
N SER A 48 -10.79 1.82 0.05
CA SER A 48 -9.87 0.70 0.18
C SER A 48 -9.16 0.39 -1.14
N GLY A 49 -8.11 -0.37 -1.06
CA GLY A 49 -7.41 -0.94 -2.20
C GLY A 49 -6.80 0.09 -3.16
N LEU A 50 -6.68 -0.29 -4.40
CA LEU A 50 -6.02 0.52 -5.44
C LEU A 50 -6.71 1.87 -5.68
N ASP A 51 -8.01 1.98 -5.44
CA ASP A 51 -8.76 3.23 -5.59
C ASP A 51 -8.27 4.33 -4.66
N VAL A 52 -7.63 3.97 -3.56
CA VAL A 52 -7.03 4.92 -2.61
C VAL A 52 -5.49 4.82 -2.56
N GLY A 53 -4.89 4.06 -3.47
CA GLY A 53 -3.44 3.93 -3.59
C GLY A 53 -2.80 2.94 -2.61
N LEU A 54 -3.60 2.01 -2.09
CA LEU A 54 -3.15 0.89 -1.25
C LEU A 54 -3.14 -0.43 -2.05
N PRO A 55 -2.48 -1.49 -1.55
CA PRO A 55 -2.60 -2.82 -2.12
C PRO A 55 -4.06 -3.27 -2.23
N GLU A 56 -4.36 -4.13 -3.20
CA GLU A 56 -5.71 -4.66 -3.39
C GLU A 56 -6.20 -5.39 -2.13
N GLY A 57 -7.46 -5.16 -1.75
CA GLY A 57 -8.06 -5.74 -0.56
C GLY A 57 -7.66 -5.09 0.76
N GLN A 58 -6.70 -4.19 0.78
CA GLN A 58 -6.30 -3.49 2.00
C GLN A 58 -7.30 -2.38 2.34
N MET A 59 -7.78 -2.39 3.59
CA MET A 59 -8.65 -1.34 4.13
C MET A 59 -7.89 -0.02 4.21
N GLY A 60 -8.54 1.06 3.77
CA GLY A 60 -7.99 2.41 3.88
C GLY A 60 -7.99 2.98 5.29
N ASN A 61 -7.48 4.18 5.38
CA ASN A 61 -7.47 4.97 6.60
C ASN A 61 -7.65 6.45 6.28
N SER A 62 -7.87 7.27 7.31
CA SER A 62 -8.12 8.70 7.16
C SER A 62 -6.98 9.45 6.49
N GLU A 63 -5.73 9.11 6.78
CA GLU A 63 -4.55 9.77 6.20
C GLU A 63 -4.51 9.60 4.68
N VAL A 64 -4.65 8.37 4.21
CA VAL A 64 -4.64 8.03 2.78
C VAL A 64 -5.84 8.67 2.07
N GLY A 65 -7.05 8.59 2.65
CA GLY A 65 -8.27 9.16 2.06
C GLY A 65 -8.18 10.68 1.92
N HIS A 66 -7.79 11.38 2.98
CA HIS A 66 -7.65 12.85 2.95
C HIS A 66 -6.49 13.31 2.06
N THR A 67 -5.42 12.54 1.96
CA THR A 67 -4.32 12.81 1.02
C THR A 67 -4.83 12.78 -0.43
N ASN A 68 -5.64 11.79 -0.79
CA ASN A 68 -6.23 11.67 -2.12
C ASN A 68 -7.20 12.82 -2.41
N ILE A 69 -8.07 13.16 -1.46
CA ILE A 69 -9.02 14.28 -1.58
C ILE A 69 -8.24 15.60 -1.78
N GLY A 70 -7.24 15.85 -0.94
CA GLY A 70 -6.43 17.07 -1.02
C GLY A 70 -5.56 17.15 -2.28
N GLY A 71 -5.05 16.01 -2.74
CA GLY A 71 -4.26 15.90 -3.96
C GLY A 71 -5.09 15.93 -5.25
N GLY A 72 -6.41 15.73 -5.17
CA GLY A 72 -7.31 15.63 -6.32
C GLY A 72 -6.99 14.45 -7.25
N ARG A 73 -6.28 13.45 -6.77
CA ARG A 73 -5.88 12.24 -7.48
C ARG A 73 -5.55 11.12 -6.52
N VAL A 74 -5.52 9.89 -7.02
CA VAL A 74 -4.99 8.75 -6.25
C VAL A 74 -3.48 8.92 -6.03
N VAL A 75 -3.07 8.91 -4.77
CA VAL A 75 -1.66 8.95 -4.34
C VAL A 75 -1.27 7.54 -3.91
N PHE A 76 -0.56 6.84 -4.78
CA PHE A 76 -0.10 5.49 -4.48
C PHE A 76 0.93 5.48 -3.35
N GLN A 77 0.70 4.62 -2.38
CA GLN A 77 1.63 4.34 -1.28
C GLN A 77 2.83 3.53 -1.80
N ASP A 78 3.84 3.32 -0.96
CA ASP A 78 5.11 2.75 -1.41
C ASP A 78 4.98 1.33 -1.98
N LEU A 79 4.23 0.43 -1.33
CA LEU A 79 4.08 -0.93 -1.83
C LEU A 79 3.47 -0.99 -3.24
N PRO A 80 2.28 -0.42 -3.52
CA PRO A 80 1.74 -0.40 -4.89
C PRO A 80 2.64 0.35 -5.89
N ARG A 81 3.37 1.37 -5.44
CA ARG A 81 4.31 2.10 -6.28
C ARG A 81 5.47 1.22 -6.74
N ILE A 82 6.03 0.41 -5.81
CA ILE A 82 7.10 -0.53 -6.12
C ILE A 82 6.57 -1.65 -7.03
N SER A 83 5.39 -2.21 -6.72
CA SER A 83 4.77 -3.24 -7.56
C SER A 83 4.59 -2.76 -9.01
N ARG A 84 4.06 -1.55 -9.20
CA ARG A 84 3.93 -0.95 -10.54
C ARG A 84 5.26 -0.71 -11.23
N ALA A 85 6.29 -0.31 -10.47
CA ALA A 85 7.65 -0.15 -11.03
C ALA A 85 8.25 -1.49 -11.47
N ILE A 86 7.90 -2.58 -10.83
CA ILE A 86 8.25 -3.95 -11.24
C ILE A 86 7.53 -4.31 -12.54
N GLU A 87 6.21 -4.07 -12.59
CA GLU A 87 5.37 -4.37 -13.77
C GLU A 87 5.81 -3.61 -15.02
N ASP A 88 6.13 -2.31 -14.90
CA ASP A 88 6.56 -1.47 -16.03
C ASP A 88 8.07 -1.54 -16.32
N GLY A 89 8.83 -2.26 -15.49
CA GLY A 89 10.26 -2.48 -15.64
C GLY A 89 11.14 -1.31 -15.17
N SER A 90 10.57 -0.23 -14.63
CA SER A 90 11.35 0.91 -14.13
C SER A 90 12.12 0.56 -12.84
N PHE A 91 11.64 -0.42 -12.08
CA PHE A 91 12.31 -0.96 -10.89
C PHE A 91 13.75 -1.42 -11.22
N PHE A 92 13.94 -2.09 -12.36
CA PHE A 92 15.24 -2.59 -12.82
C PHE A 92 16.18 -1.49 -13.32
N LYS A 93 15.68 -0.25 -13.44
CA LYS A 93 16.46 0.93 -13.85
C LYS A 93 16.76 1.86 -12.68
N ASN A 94 16.45 1.44 -11.44
CA ASN A 94 16.69 2.25 -10.27
C ASN A 94 18.20 2.47 -10.06
N GLU A 95 18.62 3.72 -10.12
CA GLU A 95 20.04 4.10 -10.05
C GLU A 95 20.71 3.66 -8.75
N ALA A 96 20.00 3.72 -7.61
CA ALA A 96 20.57 3.32 -6.33
C ALA A 96 20.85 1.82 -6.26
N TYR A 97 19.96 1.00 -6.83
CA TYR A 97 20.19 -0.45 -6.91
C TYR A 97 21.35 -0.77 -7.83
N ASN A 98 21.40 -0.14 -9.01
CA ASN A 98 22.46 -0.34 -9.97
C ASN A 98 23.82 0.08 -9.39
N GLN A 99 23.92 1.24 -8.76
CA GLN A 99 25.14 1.70 -8.08
C GLN A 99 25.60 0.74 -6.98
N ALA A 100 24.70 0.17 -6.19
CA ALA A 100 25.05 -0.80 -5.16
C ALA A 100 25.61 -2.09 -5.76
N MET A 101 25.02 -2.57 -6.85
CA MET A 101 25.47 -3.77 -7.56
C MET A 101 26.78 -3.55 -8.30
N ASP A 102 26.93 -2.41 -8.99
CA ASP A 102 28.18 -2.01 -9.64
C ASP A 102 29.33 -1.95 -8.62
N ASN A 103 29.08 -1.34 -7.45
CA ASN A 103 30.07 -1.29 -6.37
C ASN A 103 30.49 -2.70 -5.89
N CYS A 104 29.55 -3.64 -5.82
CA CYS A 104 29.87 -5.02 -5.44
C CYS A 104 30.74 -5.71 -6.49
N LEU A 105 30.45 -5.51 -7.78
CA LEU A 105 31.22 -6.07 -8.88
C LEU A 105 32.63 -5.48 -8.94
N GLU A 106 32.74 -4.15 -8.88
CA GLU A 106 34.01 -3.43 -9.00
C GLU A 106 34.97 -3.75 -7.84
N ASN A 107 34.45 -3.93 -6.65
CA ASN A 107 35.27 -4.14 -5.44
C ASN A 107 35.31 -5.60 -4.96
N GLY A 108 34.64 -6.52 -5.63
CA GLY A 108 34.57 -7.93 -5.23
C GLY A 108 33.91 -8.12 -3.86
N THR A 109 32.92 -7.28 -3.51
CA THR A 109 32.21 -7.31 -2.24
C THR A 109 30.85 -7.99 -2.34
N SER A 110 30.21 -8.24 -1.22
CA SER A 110 28.92 -8.90 -1.15
C SER A 110 27.76 -7.90 -1.12
N LEU A 111 26.63 -8.25 -1.73
CA LEU A 111 25.38 -7.52 -1.59
C LEU A 111 24.61 -8.08 -0.39
N HIS A 112 24.13 -7.19 0.46
CA HIS A 112 23.30 -7.53 1.62
C HIS A 112 21.92 -6.89 1.51
N LEU A 113 20.87 -7.72 1.42
CA LEU A 113 19.48 -7.31 1.42
C LEU A 113 18.90 -7.54 2.81
N CYS A 114 18.32 -6.51 3.43
CA CYS A 114 17.77 -6.58 4.78
C CYS A 114 16.30 -6.16 4.76
N GLY A 115 15.42 -6.96 5.33
CA GLY A 115 14.01 -6.61 5.39
C GLY A 115 13.13 -7.66 6.06
N LEU A 116 11.85 -7.32 6.22
CA LEU A 116 10.84 -8.22 6.77
C LEU A 116 10.47 -9.27 5.71
N LEU A 117 10.67 -10.54 6.05
CA LEU A 117 10.34 -11.67 5.19
C LEU A 117 8.92 -12.17 5.52
N SER A 118 7.93 -11.66 4.75
CA SER A 118 6.52 -11.90 5.04
C SER A 118 5.65 -11.64 3.80
N ASP A 119 4.56 -12.36 3.69
CA ASP A 119 3.51 -12.17 2.68
C ASP A 119 2.35 -11.27 3.18
N GLY A 120 2.48 -10.71 4.38
CA GLY A 120 1.44 -9.87 4.99
C GLY A 120 1.08 -8.62 4.20
N GLY A 121 1.98 -8.12 3.33
CA GLY A 121 1.69 -7.03 2.40
C GLY A 121 1.44 -5.67 3.07
N VAL A 122 1.87 -5.50 4.32
CA VAL A 122 1.70 -4.24 5.09
C VAL A 122 3.00 -3.47 5.16
N HIS A 123 4.08 -4.09 5.62
CA HIS A 123 5.39 -3.46 5.80
C HIS A 123 6.44 -3.96 4.81
N SER A 124 6.14 -5.03 4.07
CA SER A 124 7.01 -5.61 3.05
C SER A 124 6.21 -6.43 2.05
N SER A 125 6.90 -6.88 1.01
CA SER A 125 6.37 -7.83 0.03
C SER A 125 7.47 -8.83 -0.34
N LEU A 126 7.16 -10.12 -0.29
CA LEU A 126 8.05 -11.19 -0.76
C LEU A 126 8.40 -11.02 -2.23
N GLU A 127 7.42 -10.61 -3.04
CA GLU A 127 7.61 -10.39 -4.47
C GLU A 127 8.68 -9.31 -4.75
N HIS A 128 8.67 -8.22 -3.97
CA HIS A 128 9.67 -7.17 -4.09
C HIS A 128 11.07 -7.68 -3.75
N LEU A 129 11.20 -8.51 -2.72
CA LEU A 129 12.47 -9.13 -2.35
C LEU A 129 12.96 -10.07 -3.44
N PHE A 130 12.08 -10.93 -3.97
CA PHE A 130 12.43 -11.84 -5.07
C PHE A 130 12.93 -11.08 -6.29
N LYS A 131 12.32 -9.93 -6.61
CA LYS A 131 12.78 -9.07 -7.71
C LYS A 131 14.15 -8.44 -7.44
N LEU A 132 14.49 -8.11 -6.19
CA LEU A 132 15.85 -7.69 -5.84
C LEU A 132 16.86 -8.84 -6.00
N CYS A 133 16.49 -10.06 -5.65
CA CYS A 133 17.31 -11.24 -5.92
C CYS A 133 17.48 -11.50 -7.41
N ASP A 134 16.40 -11.37 -8.20
CA ASP A 134 16.46 -11.51 -9.67
C ASP A 134 17.43 -10.50 -10.29
N ILE A 135 17.41 -9.23 -9.86
CA ILE A 135 18.35 -8.20 -10.35
C ILE A 135 19.78 -8.58 -9.98
N SER A 136 20.02 -8.97 -8.74
CA SER A 136 21.34 -9.39 -8.26
C SER A 136 21.90 -10.54 -9.10
N ALA A 137 21.09 -11.54 -9.38
CA ALA A 137 21.46 -12.65 -10.24
C ALA A 137 21.73 -12.20 -11.69
N ALA A 138 20.91 -11.31 -12.23
CA ALA A 138 21.08 -10.76 -13.58
C ALA A 138 22.37 -9.93 -13.72
N TYR A 139 22.80 -9.27 -12.64
CA TYR A 139 24.10 -8.59 -12.57
C TYR A 139 25.29 -9.54 -12.47
N GLY A 140 25.06 -10.83 -12.18
CA GLY A 140 26.13 -11.82 -12.01
C GLY A 140 26.83 -11.71 -10.66
N LEU A 141 26.14 -11.28 -9.60
CA LEU A 141 26.69 -11.24 -8.25
C LEU A 141 26.66 -12.64 -7.62
N ASP A 142 27.82 -13.21 -7.36
CA ASP A 142 27.97 -14.53 -6.73
C ASP A 142 27.64 -14.53 -5.23
N ASN A 143 27.76 -13.37 -4.59
CA ASN A 143 27.64 -13.22 -3.14
C ASN A 143 26.53 -12.24 -2.77
N THR A 144 25.27 -12.71 -2.80
CA THR A 144 24.11 -11.99 -2.30
C THR A 144 23.56 -12.67 -1.06
N TYR A 145 23.39 -11.90 0.01
CA TYR A 145 22.89 -12.39 1.30
C TYR A 145 21.60 -11.68 1.68
N VAL A 146 20.60 -12.44 2.10
CA VAL A 146 19.33 -11.90 2.59
C VAL A 146 19.27 -12.04 4.11
N HIS A 147 19.16 -10.92 4.81
CA HIS A 147 18.95 -10.86 6.24
C HIS A 147 17.45 -10.79 6.54
N CYS A 148 16.87 -11.95 6.81
CA CYS A 148 15.43 -12.12 6.98
C CYS A 148 14.97 -11.69 8.37
N PHE A 149 14.23 -10.58 8.47
CA PHE A 149 13.50 -10.24 9.69
C PHE A 149 12.18 -10.99 9.68
N MET A 150 11.88 -11.70 10.77
CA MET A 150 10.67 -12.50 10.86
C MET A 150 9.47 -11.65 11.27
N ASP A 151 8.34 -11.93 10.62
CA ASP A 151 7.03 -11.39 11.00
C ASP A 151 6.37 -12.31 12.05
N GLY A 152 5.32 -11.85 12.63
CA GLY A 152 4.50 -12.56 13.61
C GLY A 152 3.37 -11.67 14.11
N ARG A 153 3.20 -10.52 13.43
CA ARG A 153 2.16 -9.53 13.69
C ARG A 153 1.14 -9.50 12.56
N ASP A 154 1.62 -9.39 11.32
CA ASP A 154 0.76 -9.28 10.13
C ASP A 154 0.52 -10.65 9.49
N THR A 155 1.31 -11.65 9.90
CA THR A 155 1.18 -13.06 9.51
C THR A 155 1.23 -13.97 10.74
N ASP A 156 0.88 -15.26 10.56
CA ASP A 156 0.97 -16.24 11.64
C ASP A 156 2.39 -16.29 12.23
N PRO A 157 2.58 -16.24 13.56
CA PRO A 157 3.90 -16.27 14.19
C PRO A 157 4.76 -17.52 13.88
N ARG A 158 4.16 -18.55 13.31
CA ARG A 158 4.83 -19.80 12.94
C ARG A 158 5.06 -19.95 11.43
N SER A 159 4.67 -18.96 10.62
CA SER A 159 4.80 -19.01 9.15
C SER A 159 6.22 -18.82 8.63
N GLY A 160 7.12 -18.21 9.41
CA GLY A 160 8.47 -17.82 8.97
C GLY A 160 9.30 -18.95 8.35
N LYS A 161 9.11 -20.20 8.79
CA LYS A 161 9.79 -21.35 8.16
C LYS A 161 9.37 -21.54 6.70
N GLY A 162 8.09 -21.29 6.37
CA GLY A 162 7.59 -21.35 5.00
C GLY A 162 8.26 -20.27 4.15
N PHE A 163 8.26 -19.02 4.60
CA PHE A 163 8.86 -17.90 3.88
C PHE A 163 10.35 -18.06 3.60
N ILE A 164 11.10 -18.69 4.55
CA ILE A 164 12.51 -19.02 4.31
C ILE A 164 12.67 -20.11 3.25
N ALA A 165 11.72 -21.03 3.16
CA ALA A 165 11.77 -22.10 2.17
C ALA A 165 11.39 -21.63 0.77
N ASP A 166 10.59 -20.56 0.68
CA ASP A 166 10.19 -19.92 -0.59
C ASP A 166 11.30 -19.02 -1.15
N LEU A 167 12.15 -18.47 -0.29
CA LEU A 167 13.35 -17.68 -0.62
C LEU A 167 14.49 -18.58 -1.11
#